data_9d606475d83c5f877b2095e3c47ac9f1
#
_entry.id   9d606475d83c5f877b2095e3c47ac9f1
#
_cell.length_a   1.000
_cell.length_b   1.000
_cell.length_c   1.000
_cell.angle_alpha   90.00
_cell.angle_beta   90.00
_cell.angle_gamma   90.00
#
_symmetry.space_group_name_H-M   'P 1'
#
loop_
_entity.id
_entity.type
_entity.pdbx_description
1 polymer ?
#
loop_
_entity_poly.entity_id
_entity_poly.type
_entity_poly.pdbx_seq_one_letter_code
_entity_poly.pdbx_strand_id
1 'polypeptide(L)'
;MTSQTMRVLAVAALVLAQPAAAVAQRRGTMEVGGFTRYVNFDNGLGMGDALAVGGEATVYLGSRLTLDVDVAHATGNAVSYTPVHLRLVDRAPIGGGNRLEALFGIGYVRNWYGTPYQASDGGVSVVLGLGYQLSGRLWLRGGVDLDAMFHAAENSPFPFYNGNWGLRVGLGLPFNR
;
A
#
# COMPACT_ATOMS: atom_id res chain seq x y z
N MET A 1 16.25 20.17 15.16
CA MET A 1 14.91 19.61 14.82
C MET A 1 13.91 20.75 14.88
N THR A 2 13.23 21.03 13.79
CA THR A 2 12.27 22.13 13.71
C THR A 2 10.95 21.74 14.41
N SER A 3 10.21 22.72 14.91
CA SER A 3 8.90 22.54 15.58
C SER A 3 7.89 21.73 14.73
N GLN A 4 8.01 21.78 13.41
CA GLN A 4 7.17 20.99 12.51
C GLN A 4 7.49 19.48 12.55
N THR A 5 8.75 19.10 12.65
CA THR A 5 9.16 17.69 12.75
C THR A 5 8.64 17.04 14.03
N MET A 6 8.63 17.78 15.13
CA MET A 6 8.05 17.31 16.40
C MET A 6 6.52 17.14 16.33
N ARG A 7 5.82 17.98 15.59
CA ARG A 7 4.36 17.86 15.44
C ARG A 7 3.96 16.64 14.61
N VAL A 8 4.70 16.33 13.55
CA VAL A 8 4.46 15.13 12.72
C VAL A 8 4.74 13.86 13.52
N LEU A 9 5.82 13.83 14.31
CA LEU A 9 6.13 12.69 15.18
C LEU A 9 5.12 12.52 16.32
N ALA A 10 4.58 13.62 16.88
CA ALA A 10 3.56 13.56 17.91
C ALA A 10 2.21 13.04 17.38
N VAL A 11 1.82 13.43 16.16
CA VAL A 11 0.61 12.90 15.51
C VAL A 11 0.77 11.42 15.18
N ALA A 12 1.92 11.00 14.68
CA ALA A 12 2.21 9.59 14.42
C ALA A 12 2.19 8.75 15.72
N ALA A 13 2.76 9.27 16.83
CA ALA A 13 2.72 8.60 18.12
C ALA A 13 1.30 8.54 18.74
N LEU A 14 0.46 9.55 18.51
CA LEU A 14 -0.92 9.57 19.01
C LEU A 14 -1.80 8.54 18.28
N VAL A 15 -1.58 8.31 16.98
CA VAL A 15 -2.28 7.29 16.19
C VAL A 15 -1.92 5.88 16.68
N LEU A 16 -0.68 5.67 17.14
CA LEU A 16 -0.21 4.37 17.64
C LEU A 16 -0.66 4.06 19.08
N ALA A 17 -1.15 5.06 19.85
CA ALA A 17 -1.46 4.93 21.28
C ALA A 17 -2.94 4.60 21.60
N GLN A 18 -3.76 4.23 20.62
CA GLN A 18 -5.18 3.89 20.86
C GLN A 18 -5.33 2.56 21.61
N PRO A 19 -6.23 2.46 22.60
CA PRO A 19 -6.35 1.28 23.45
C PRO A 19 -6.81 0.03 22.67
N ALA A 20 -6.11 -1.06 22.91
CA ALA A 20 -6.24 -2.37 22.24
C ALA A 20 -7.53 -3.17 22.59
N ALA A 21 -8.52 -2.60 23.28
CA ALA A 21 -9.57 -3.36 23.94
C ALA A 21 -10.63 -4.03 23.02
N ALA A 22 -10.76 -3.63 21.76
CA ALA A 22 -11.82 -4.18 20.87
C ALA A 22 -11.31 -5.15 19.79
N VAL A 23 -10.02 -5.47 19.76
CA VAL A 23 -9.37 -6.04 18.57
C VAL A 23 -8.68 -7.39 18.81
N ALA A 24 -8.80 -7.96 20.00
CA ALA A 24 -8.16 -9.23 20.37
C ALA A 24 -8.58 -10.45 19.49
N GLN A 25 -9.60 -10.31 18.66
CA GLN A 25 -10.14 -11.42 17.83
C GLN A 25 -9.54 -11.55 16.42
N ARG A 26 -8.64 -10.66 15.99
CA ARG A 26 -8.15 -10.68 14.60
C ARG A 26 -6.83 -11.43 14.39
N ARG A 27 -6.07 -11.75 15.43
CA ARG A 27 -4.79 -12.45 15.28
C ARG A 27 -4.97 -13.81 14.59
N GLY A 28 -4.22 -14.03 13.53
CA GLY A 28 -4.30 -15.24 12.72
C GLY A 28 -5.40 -15.25 11.66
N THR A 29 -6.26 -14.20 11.62
CA THR A 29 -7.21 -14.05 10.51
C THR A 29 -6.44 -13.76 9.23
N MET A 30 -6.84 -14.42 8.15
CA MET A 30 -6.37 -14.16 6.80
C MET A 30 -7.45 -13.43 6.02
N GLU A 31 -7.04 -12.59 5.10
CA GLU A 31 -7.92 -11.88 4.19
C GLU A 31 -7.35 -11.95 2.79
N VAL A 32 -8.23 -12.08 1.77
CA VAL A 32 -7.85 -11.91 0.38
C VAL A 32 -8.69 -10.83 -0.25
N GLY A 33 -8.14 -10.17 -1.24
CA GLY A 33 -8.80 -9.09 -1.93
C GLY A 33 -8.39 -8.97 -3.38
N GLY A 34 -9.17 -8.16 -4.09
CA GLY A 34 -8.86 -7.70 -5.42
C GLY A 34 -8.93 -6.18 -5.46
N PHE A 35 -8.09 -5.56 -6.27
CA PHE A 35 -8.05 -4.10 -6.38
C PHE A 35 -7.71 -3.64 -7.79
N THR A 36 -8.06 -2.39 -8.06
CA THR A 36 -7.52 -1.62 -9.17
C THR A 36 -6.62 -0.52 -8.63
N ARG A 37 -5.56 -0.20 -9.38
CA ARG A 37 -4.61 0.86 -9.04
C ARG A 37 -4.32 1.71 -10.28
N TYR A 38 -4.55 3.01 -10.18
CA TYR A 38 -3.96 3.97 -11.09
C TYR A 38 -2.52 4.22 -10.66
N VAL A 39 -1.58 4.13 -11.58
CA VAL A 39 -0.15 4.36 -11.32
C VAL A 39 0.32 5.51 -12.17
N ASN A 40 0.87 6.51 -11.52
CA ASN A 40 1.61 7.58 -12.16
C ASN A 40 3.10 7.29 -12.03
N PHE A 41 3.75 7.11 -13.16
CA PHE A 41 5.18 6.84 -13.21
C PHE A 41 5.97 8.15 -13.23
N ASP A 42 7.17 8.10 -12.64
CA ASP A 42 8.13 9.19 -12.81
C ASP A 42 8.41 9.42 -14.30
N ASN A 43 8.40 10.70 -14.71
CA ASN A 43 8.66 11.11 -16.08
C ASN A 43 10.01 10.62 -16.63
N GLY A 44 10.98 10.35 -15.75
CA GLY A 44 12.28 9.78 -16.12
C GLY A 44 12.21 8.37 -16.73
N LEU A 45 11.11 7.64 -16.49
CA LEU A 45 10.92 6.30 -17.05
C LEU A 45 10.33 6.32 -18.47
N GLY A 46 9.86 7.47 -18.97
CA GLY A 46 9.19 7.57 -20.27
C GLY A 46 7.92 6.71 -20.40
N MET A 47 7.41 6.22 -19.27
CA MET A 47 6.17 5.46 -19.18
C MET A 47 5.00 6.40 -18.91
N GLY A 48 3.95 6.28 -19.68
CA GLY A 48 2.70 6.98 -19.38
C GLY A 48 1.98 6.32 -18.20
N ASP A 49 1.03 7.07 -17.61
CA ASP A 49 0.18 6.55 -16.56
C ASP A 49 -0.53 5.26 -16.94
N ALA A 50 -0.73 4.38 -15.99
CA ALA A 50 -1.34 3.07 -16.25
C ALA A 50 -2.40 2.72 -15.21
N LEU A 51 -3.37 1.91 -15.65
CA LEU A 51 -4.32 1.26 -14.77
C LEU A 51 -3.88 -0.21 -14.57
N ALA A 52 -3.57 -0.57 -13.34
CA ALA A 52 -3.23 -1.92 -12.95
C ALA A 52 -4.42 -2.62 -12.27
N VAL A 53 -4.52 -3.92 -12.45
CA VAL A 53 -5.45 -4.80 -11.72
C VAL A 53 -4.64 -5.79 -10.92
N GLY A 54 -5.04 -6.04 -9.69
CA GLY A 54 -4.26 -6.87 -8.79
C GLY A 54 -5.06 -7.64 -7.75
N GLY A 55 -4.34 -8.49 -7.02
CA GLY A 55 -4.82 -9.21 -5.87
C GLY A 55 -3.94 -8.95 -4.65
N GLU A 56 -4.54 -9.08 -3.47
CA GLU A 56 -3.86 -8.96 -2.19
C GLU A 56 -4.20 -10.11 -1.26
N ALA A 57 -3.23 -10.47 -0.42
CA ALA A 57 -3.39 -11.34 0.71
C ALA A 57 -2.86 -10.65 1.97
N THR A 58 -3.63 -10.72 3.04
CA THR A 58 -3.33 -10.10 4.33
C THR A 58 -3.36 -11.14 5.42
N VAL A 59 -2.38 -11.10 6.33
CA VAL A 59 -2.35 -11.89 7.57
C VAL A 59 -2.31 -10.95 8.76
N TYR A 60 -3.26 -11.11 9.68
CA TYR A 60 -3.30 -10.33 10.92
C TYR A 60 -2.29 -10.88 11.93
N LEU A 61 -1.21 -10.14 12.18
CA LEU A 61 -0.18 -10.46 13.17
C LEU A 61 -0.62 -10.11 14.59
N GLY A 62 -1.54 -9.17 14.70
CA GLY A 62 -2.11 -8.69 15.94
C GLY A 62 -3.51 -8.13 15.72
N SER A 63 -3.94 -7.32 16.64
CA SER A 63 -5.25 -6.70 16.58
C SER A 63 -5.39 -5.65 15.47
N ARG A 64 -4.30 -4.97 15.16
CA ARG A 64 -4.22 -3.88 14.17
C ARG A 64 -3.14 -4.11 13.13
N LEU A 65 -2.05 -4.76 13.52
CA LEU A 65 -0.90 -4.95 12.64
C LEU A 65 -1.13 -6.12 11.70
N THR A 66 -0.93 -5.89 10.43
CA THR A 66 -1.03 -6.90 9.37
C THR A 66 0.25 -6.98 8.55
N LEU A 67 0.48 -8.14 7.98
CA LEU A 67 1.42 -8.36 6.88
C LEU A 67 0.60 -8.49 5.61
N ASP A 68 0.80 -7.55 4.69
CA ASP A 68 0.09 -7.49 3.43
C ASP A 68 1.05 -7.81 2.28
N VAL A 69 0.63 -8.71 1.41
CA VAL A 69 1.30 -9.01 0.13
C VAL A 69 0.34 -8.68 -0.98
N ASP A 70 0.75 -7.87 -1.92
CA ASP A 70 -0.04 -7.61 -3.11
C ASP A 70 0.78 -7.72 -4.39
N VAL A 71 0.10 -8.12 -5.46
CA VAL A 71 0.62 -8.15 -6.82
C VAL A 71 -0.39 -7.52 -7.76
N ALA A 72 0.09 -6.68 -8.65
CA ALA A 72 -0.74 -6.09 -9.68
C ALA A 72 -0.08 -6.24 -11.06
N HIS A 73 -0.86 -6.04 -12.11
CA HIS A 73 -0.36 -6.02 -13.47
C HIS A 73 -1.04 -4.89 -14.25
N ALA A 74 -0.23 -4.14 -14.96
CA ALA A 74 -0.68 -3.10 -15.88
C ALA A 74 -0.07 -3.35 -17.26
N THR A 75 -0.89 -3.14 -18.29
CA THR A 75 -0.45 -3.05 -19.68
C THR A 75 -0.83 -1.67 -20.19
N GLY A 76 0.13 -0.86 -20.52
CA GLY A 76 -0.11 0.49 -21.04
C GLY A 76 1.03 0.90 -21.95
N ASN A 77 0.71 1.65 -23.01
CA ASN A 77 1.65 2.35 -23.92
C ASN A 77 2.97 1.62 -24.22
N ALA A 78 2.91 0.34 -24.58
CA ALA A 78 4.03 -0.52 -24.97
C ALA A 78 4.88 -1.13 -23.83
N VAL A 79 4.58 -0.87 -22.55
CA VAL A 79 5.32 -1.46 -21.43
C VAL A 79 4.36 -2.20 -20.52
N SER A 80 4.69 -3.44 -20.13
CA SER A 80 4.01 -4.12 -19.02
C SER A 80 4.73 -3.81 -17.71
N TYR A 81 3.96 -3.65 -16.65
CA TYR A 81 4.44 -3.33 -15.30
C TYR A 81 3.80 -4.25 -14.28
N THR A 82 4.62 -4.90 -13.48
CA THR A 82 4.17 -5.84 -12.46
C THR A 82 4.85 -5.55 -11.13
N PRO A 83 4.24 -4.75 -10.25
CA PRO A 83 4.71 -4.55 -8.89
C PRO A 83 4.29 -5.70 -7.98
N VAL A 84 5.16 -6.06 -7.05
CA VAL A 84 4.86 -6.90 -5.88
C VAL A 84 5.26 -6.13 -4.64
N HIS A 85 4.32 -5.97 -3.72
CA HIS A 85 4.57 -5.30 -2.43
C HIS A 85 4.52 -6.31 -1.30
N LEU A 86 5.38 -6.10 -0.32
CA LEU A 86 5.35 -6.77 0.99
C LEU A 86 5.40 -5.67 2.05
N ARG A 87 4.31 -5.48 2.81
CA ARG A 87 4.16 -4.35 3.73
C ARG A 87 3.66 -4.79 5.10
N LEU A 88 4.16 -4.11 6.13
CA LEU A 88 3.53 -4.09 7.45
C LEU A 88 2.55 -2.91 7.47
N VAL A 89 1.28 -3.19 7.78
CA VAL A 89 0.21 -2.20 7.77
C VAL A 89 -0.47 -2.14 9.13
N ASP A 90 -0.53 -0.95 9.72
CA ASP A 90 -1.39 -0.67 10.87
C ASP A 90 -2.78 -0.28 10.38
N ARG A 91 -3.80 -0.97 10.89
CA ARG A 91 -5.21 -0.79 10.59
C ARG A 91 -5.91 -0.23 11.82
N ALA A 92 -5.88 1.10 11.96
CA ALA A 92 -6.42 1.80 13.12
C ALA A 92 -7.92 2.03 12.97
N PRO A 93 -8.79 1.50 13.86
CA PRO A 93 -10.21 1.79 13.81
C PRO A 93 -10.45 3.28 14.08
N ILE A 94 -11.38 3.87 13.34
CA ILE A 94 -11.81 5.26 13.47
C ILE A 94 -13.25 5.27 14.01
N GLY A 95 -13.47 6.01 15.10
CA GLY A 95 -14.79 6.12 15.75
C GLY A 95 -15.22 4.85 16.51
N GLY A 96 -16.39 4.89 17.14
CA GLY A 96 -16.88 3.82 18.00
C GLY A 96 -17.52 2.61 17.29
N GLY A 97 -17.69 2.67 15.96
CA GLY A 97 -18.49 1.68 15.22
C GLY A 97 -17.68 0.54 14.58
N ASN A 98 -16.36 0.51 14.67
CA ASN A 98 -15.45 -0.48 14.08
C ASN A 98 -15.66 -0.75 12.57
N ARG A 99 -16.38 0.12 11.87
CA ARG A 99 -16.65 -0.01 10.42
C ARG A 99 -15.70 0.80 9.57
N LEU A 100 -15.00 1.75 10.15
CA LEU A 100 -14.02 2.60 9.46
C LEU A 100 -12.66 2.37 10.07
N GLU A 101 -11.65 2.20 9.23
CA GLU A 101 -10.26 2.07 9.65
C GLU A 101 -9.36 2.99 8.82
N ALA A 102 -8.35 3.57 9.47
CA ALA A 102 -7.23 4.21 8.80
C ALA A 102 -6.16 3.14 8.53
N LEU A 103 -5.53 3.24 7.37
CA LEU A 103 -4.47 2.35 6.93
C LEU A 103 -3.18 3.14 6.83
N PHE A 104 -2.14 2.67 7.50
CA PHE A 104 -0.78 3.18 7.35
C PHE A 104 0.17 2.01 7.26
N GLY A 105 0.93 1.92 6.18
CA GLY A 105 1.88 0.82 6.00
C GLY A 105 3.18 1.26 5.37
N ILE A 106 4.21 0.47 5.66
CA ILE A 106 5.53 0.59 5.06
C ILE A 106 6.08 -0.79 4.74
N GLY A 107 6.85 -0.89 3.68
CA GLY A 107 7.45 -2.16 3.29
C GLY A 107 8.34 -2.06 2.07
N TYR A 108 8.49 -3.18 1.43
CA TYR A 108 9.31 -3.36 0.25
C TYR A 108 8.43 -3.49 -0.99
N VAL A 109 8.90 -2.94 -2.10
CA VAL A 109 8.32 -3.15 -3.43
C VAL A 109 9.38 -3.71 -4.37
N ARG A 110 8.99 -4.66 -5.20
CA ARG A 110 9.74 -5.14 -6.35
C ARG A 110 8.91 -4.93 -7.60
N ASN A 111 9.48 -4.21 -8.56
CA ASN A 111 8.87 -3.92 -9.84
C ASN A 111 9.52 -4.75 -10.95
N TRP A 112 8.72 -5.30 -11.82
CA TRP A 112 9.17 -5.90 -13.08
C TRP A 112 8.57 -5.12 -14.24
N TYR A 113 9.44 -4.71 -15.14
CA TYR A 113 9.08 -4.01 -16.38
C TYR A 113 9.30 -4.97 -17.55
N GLY A 114 8.28 -5.12 -18.39
CA GLY A 114 8.38 -5.95 -19.59
C GLY A 114 9.03 -5.19 -20.76
N THR A 115 8.79 -5.70 -21.97
CA THR A 115 9.30 -5.07 -23.21
C THR A 115 8.85 -3.61 -23.28
N PRO A 116 9.74 -2.66 -23.72
CA PRO A 116 11.09 -2.91 -24.24
C PRO A 116 12.19 -2.97 -23.17
N TYR A 117 11.91 -2.66 -21.90
CA TYR A 117 12.96 -2.46 -20.88
C TYR A 117 13.51 -3.77 -20.31
N GLN A 118 12.69 -4.81 -20.14
CA GLN A 118 13.06 -6.09 -19.51
C GLN A 118 13.92 -5.90 -18.25
N ALA A 119 13.51 -4.97 -17.41
CA ALA A 119 14.25 -4.54 -16.23
C ALA A 119 13.47 -4.85 -14.95
N SER A 120 14.12 -4.79 -13.82
CA SER A 120 13.49 -4.85 -12.52
C SER A 120 14.23 -3.97 -11.53
N ASP A 121 13.49 -3.37 -10.64
CA ASP A 121 14.04 -2.58 -9.53
C ASP A 121 13.32 -2.89 -8.22
N GLY A 122 13.87 -2.40 -7.13
CA GLY A 122 13.31 -2.56 -5.80
C GLY A 122 13.35 -1.25 -5.04
N GLY A 123 12.45 -1.11 -4.09
CA GLY A 123 12.32 0.13 -3.35
C GLY A 123 11.58 -0.01 -2.03
N VAL A 124 11.35 1.12 -1.40
CA VAL A 124 10.47 1.26 -0.24
C VAL A 124 9.09 1.67 -0.72
N SER A 125 8.07 1.03 -0.17
CA SER A 125 6.67 1.36 -0.41
C SER A 125 6.02 1.87 0.86
N VAL A 126 5.25 2.95 0.75
CA VAL A 126 4.39 3.47 1.81
C VAL A 126 2.95 3.45 1.30
N VAL A 127 2.02 3.01 2.14
CA VAL A 127 0.58 3.08 1.87
C VAL A 127 -0.13 3.91 2.92
N LEU A 128 -1.01 4.79 2.46
CA LEU A 128 -1.93 5.57 3.28
C LEU A 128 -3.34 5.35 2.75
N GLY A 129 -4.29 5.05 3.62
CA GLY A 129 -5.64 4.77 3.12
C GLY A 129 -6.72 4.72 4.19
N LEU A 130 -7.89 4.37 3.73
CA LEU A 130 -9.07 4.14 4.53
C LEU A 130 -9.72 2.82 4.14
N GLY A 131 -10.28 2.12 5.12
CA GLY A 131 -11.12 0.94 4.91
C GLY A 131 -12.50 1.17 5.49
N TYR A 132 -13.53 0.75 4.77
CA TYR A 132 -14.92 0.78 5.22
C TYR A 132 -15.56 -0.60 5.11
N GLN A 133 -16.12 -1.08 6.21
CA GLN A 133 -16.82 -2.35 6.26
C GLN A 133 -18.21 -2.22 5.65
N LEU A 134 -18.40 -2.72 4.43
CA LEU A 134 -19.67 -2.71 3.72
C LEU A 134 -20.66 -3.70 4.35
N SER A 135 -20.18 -4.88 4.75
CA SER A 135 -20.96 -5.91 5.41
C SER A 135 -20.10 -6.66 6.42
N GLY A 136 -20.66 -7.62 7.15
CA GLY A 136 -19.94 -8.39 8.16
C GLY A 136 -18.60 -8.99 7.72
N ARG A 137 -18.42 -9.25 6.42
CA ARG A 137 -17.19 -9.85 5.86
C ARG A 137 -16.58 -9.08 4.71
N LEU A 138 -17.23 -8.06 4.16
CA LEU A 138 -16.76 -7.35 2.98
C LEU A 138 -16.22 -5.98 3.38
N TRP A 139 -14.97 -5.72 3.01
CA TRP A 139 -14.31 -4.44 3.19
C TRP A 139 -14.09 -3.76 1.85
N LEU A 140 -14.42 -2.48 1.77
CA LEU A 140 -13.97 -1.57 0.72
C LEU A 140 -12.76 -0.82 1.24
N ARG A 141 -11.67 -0.80 0.46
CA ARG A 141 -10.46 -0.08 0.82
C ARG A 141 -10.02 0.83 -0.31
N GLY A 142 -9.56 2.02 0.07
CA GLY A 142 -8.98 2.97 -0.87
C GLY A 142 -7.77 3.64 -0.26
N GLY A 143 -6.81 4.02 -1.08
CA GLY A 143 -5.60 4.64 -0.57
C GLY A 143 -4.65 5.14 -1.65
N VAL A 144 -3.56 5.71 -1.17
CA VAL A 144 -2.42 6.17 -1.96
C VAL A 144 -1.24 5.28 -1.66
N ASP A 145 -0.59 4.77 -2.69
CA ASP A 145 0.71 4.10 -2.61
C ASP A 145 1.80 5.06 -3.07
N LEU A 146 2.90 5.10 -2.34
CA LEU A 146 4.10 5.88 -2.65
C LEU A 146 5.28 4.92 -2.66
N ASP A 147 5.88 4.74 -3.82
CA ASP A 147 7.00 3.83 -4.02
C ASP A 147 8.26 4.64 -4.36
N ALA A 148 9.31 4.52 -3.53
CA ALA A 148 10.61 5.14 -3.75
C ALA A 148 11.64 4.06 -4.10
N MET A 149 12.23 4.13 -5.29
CA MET A 149 13.14 3.12 -5.80
C MET A 149 14.58 3.35 -5.30
N PHE A 150 15.32 2.26 -5.04
CA PHE A 150 16.71 2.34 -4.60
C PHE A 150 17.69 2.65 -5.72
N HIS A 151 17.33 2.32 -6.95
CA HIS A 151 18.15 2.61 -8.14
C HIS A 151 17.37 3.54 -9.04
N ALA A 152 17.92 4.73 -9.23
CA ALA A 152 17.41 5.65 -10.23
C ALA A 152 17.60 5.02 -11.62
N ALA A 153 16.66 5.23 -12.55
CA ALA A 153 16.90 4.95 -13.95
C ALA A 153 18.15 5.75 -14.39
N GLU A 154 19.01 5.16 -15.24
CA GLU A 154 20.32 5.72 -15.63
C GLU A 154 20.24 7.17 -16.17
N ASN A 155 19.08 7.63 -16.58
CA ASN A 155 18.83 8.95 -17.15
C ASN A 155 18.03 9.88 -16.23
N SER A 156 17.77 9.51 -14.97
CA SER A 156 17.07 10.39 -14.06
C SER A 156 17.99 11.51 -13.54
N PRO A 157 17.62 12.80 -13.69
CA PRO A 157 18.39 13.91 -13.14
C PRO A 157 18.32 13.96 -11.59
N PHE A 158 17.51 13.13 -10.96
CA PHE A 158 17.32 13.07 -9.51
C PHE A 158 17.70 11.69 -8.98
N PRO A 159 18.95 11.49 -8.49
CA PRO A 159 19.43 10.19 -8.03
C PRO A 159 18.65 9.62 -6.83
N PHE A 160 17.75 10.40 -6.22
CA PHE A 160 16.94 10.00 -5.07
C PHE A 160 15.43 9.93 -5.37
N TYR A 161 14.99 10.15 -6.62
CA TYR A 161 13.57 10.32 -6.93
C TYR A 161 13.16 9.55 -8.18
N ASN A 162 13.33 8.24 -8.14
CA ASN A 162 12.58 7.36 -9.01
C ASN A 162 11.52 6.71 -8.16
N GLY A 163 10.39 7.34 -8.10
CA GLY A 163 9.24 6.86 -7.36
C GLY A 163 8.01 6.85 -8.23
N ASN A 164 7.14 5.91 -7.96
CA ASN A 164 5.81 5.88 -8.51
C ASN A 164 4.84 6.25 -7.39
N TRP A 165 3.77 6.92 -7.73
CA TRP A 165 2.64 7.00 -6.82
C TRP A 165 1.40 6.42 -7.48
N GLY A 166 0.50 5.88 -6.68
CA GLY A 166 -0.72 5.29 -7.20
C GLY A 166 -1.92 5.55 -6.30
N LEU A 167 -3.09 5.55 -6.91
CA LEU A 167 -4.37 5.53 -6.23
C LEU A 167 -4.95 4.13 -6.37
N ARG A 168 -5.28 3.49 -5.25
CA ARG A 168 -5.88 2.16 -5.26
C ARG A 168 -7.28 2.16 -4.67
N VAL A 169 -8.13 1.28 -5.19
CA VAL A 169 -9.41 0.92 -4.60
C VAL A 169 -9.63 -0.58 -4.76
N GLY A 170 -10.10 -1.23 -3.72
CA GLY A 170 -10.26 -2.70 -3.72
C GLY A 170 -11.29 -3.20 -2.72
N LEU A 171 -11.55 -4.48 -2.81
CA LEU A 171 -12.44 -5.23 -1.92
C LEU A 171 -11.66 -6.34 -1.24
N GLY A 172 -11.86 -6.51 0.06
CA GLY A 172 -11.25 -7.54 0.88
C GLY A 172 -12.27 -8.43 1.57
N LEU A 173 -11.98 -9.72 1.65
CA LEU A 173 -12.80 -10.76 2.28
C LEU A 173 -11.97 -11.52 3.31
N PRO A 174 -12.23 -11.39 4.63
CA PRO A 174 -11.58 -12.21 5.64
C PRO A 174 -12.10 -13.65 5.63
N PHE A 175 -11.16 -14.60 5.77
CA PHE A 175 -11.47 -15.99 6.09
C PHE A 175 -11.09 -16.31 7.53
N ASN A 176 -11.49 -17.45 8.05
CA ASN A 176 -11.14 -17.95 9.38
C ASN A 176 -11.51 -16.98 10.51
N ARG A 177 -12.77 -16.61 10.54
CA ARG A 177 -13.39 -15.99 11.73
C ARG A 177 -14.07 -17.05 12.57
#